data_c86913f6a66bb9e7d550f3b3b15d88e7
#
_entry.id   c86913f6a66bb9e7d550f3b3b15d88e7
#
_cell.length_a   1.000
_cell.length_b   1.000
_cell.length_c   1.000
_cell.angle_alpha   90.00
_cell.angle_beta   90.00
_cell.angle_gamma   90.00
#
_symmetry.space_group_name_H-M   'P 1'
#
loop_
_entity.id
_entity.type
_entity.pdbx_description
1 polymer ?
#
loop_
_entity_poly.entity_id
_entity_poly.type
_entity_poly.pdbx_seq_one_letter_code
_entity_poly.pdbx_strand_id
1 'polypeptide(L)'
;LLNAKKEVVHEFSDRIGFRTVEFRRHDGLYVNNVKVVLKGTNRHSFYPDGGRTTNRDISLNDAKLLKEMNMNAVRSHYPPDKHFLDMCDSLGLFYLDELAGWILKQVKN
;
A
#
# COMPACT_ATOMS: atom_id res chain seq x y z
N LEU A 1 -5.01 10.77 23.50
CA LEU A 1 -4.30 10.91 24.77
C LEU A 1 -4.93 12.00 25.61
N LEU A 2 -5.04 11.76 26.91
CA LEU A 2 -5.54 12.72 27.87
C LEU A 2 -4.43 13.11 28.85
N ASN A 3 -4.42 14.35 29.32
CA ASN A 3 -3.56 14.79 30.40
C ASN A 3 -4.17 14.43 31.79
N ALA A 4 -3.48 14.78 32.87
CA ALA A 4 -3.96 14.52 34.24
C ALA A 4 -5.28 15.21 34.57
N LYS A 5 -5.66 16.27 33.86
CA LYS A 5 -6.92 16.98 33.97
C LYS A 5 -8.05 16.44 33.09
N LYS A 6 -7.79 15.30 32.37
CA LYS A 6 -8.69 14.68 31.41
C LYS A 6 -8.97 15.54 30.17
N GLU A 7 -8.14 16.50 29.85
CA GLU A 7 -8.21 17.27 28.60
C GLU A 7 -7.53 16.50 27.48
N VAL A 8 -8.12 16.53 26.27
CA VAL A 8 -7.51 15.91 25.07
C VAL A 8 -6.28 16.70 24.67
N VAL A 9 -5.10 16.10 24.76
CA VAL A 9 -3.82 16.70 24.39
C VAL A 9 -3.30 16.19 23.06
N HIS A 10 -3.79 15.04 22.60
CA HIS A 10 -3.49 14.48 21.29
C HIS A 10 -4.62 13.57 20.84
N GLU A 11 -5.03 13.71 19.59
CA GLU A 11 -6.00 12.85 18.91
C GLU A 11 -5.40 12.33 17.62
N PHE A 12 -5.62 11.06 17.36
CA PHE A 12 -5.24 10.42 16.11
C PHE A 12 -6.47 9.69 15.55
N SER A 13 -6.73 9.92 14.28
CA SER A 13 -7.80 9.24 13.54
C SER A 13 -7.21 8.60 12.28
N ASP A 14 -7.59 7.36 12.02
CA ASP A 14 -7.24 6.67 10.78
C ASP A 14 -8.42 5.89 10.24
N ARG A 15 -8.41 5.65 8.92
CA ARG A 15 -9.43 4.85 8.24
C ARG A 15 -8.95 3.41 8.16
N ILE A 16 -9.75 2.49 8.66
CA ILE A 16 -9.49 1.06 8.61
C ILE A 16 -10.59 0.33 7.86
N GLY A 17 -10.29 -0.87 7.37
CA GLY A 17 -11.25 -1.77 6.77
C GLY A 17 -11.03 -3.20 7.24
N PHE A 18 -12.08 -4.01 7.16
CA PHE A 18 -12.05 -5.43 7.46
C PHE A 18 -12.15 -6.23 6.18
N ARG A 19 -11.33 -7.27 6.07
CA ARG A 19 -11.37 -8.20 4.96
C ARG A 19 -10.92 -9.58 5.41
N THR A 20 -11.38 -10.61 4.72
CA THR A 20 -10.81 -11.95 4.80
C THR A 20 -9.89 -12.18 3.61
N VAL A 21 -8.74 -12.80 3.85
CA VAL A 21 -7.78 -13.18 2.79
C VAL A 21 -7.49 -14.65 2.96
N GLU A 22 -7.67 -15.44 1.90
CA GLU A 22 -7.49 -16.88 1.91
C GLU A 22 -6.74 -17.33 0.66
N PHE A 23 -5.72 -18.15 0.83
CA PHE A 23 -5.07 -18.88 -0.26
C PHE A 23 -5.63 -20.31 -0.28
N ARG A 24 -6.44 -20.62 -1.30
CA ARG A 24 -6.99 -21.95 -1.52
C ARG A 24 -6.02 -22.79 -2.33
N ARG A 25 -5.69 -23.97 -1.79
CA ARG A 25 -4.74 -24.88 -2.43
C ARG A 25 -5.20 -25.25 -3.84
N HIS A 26 -4.33 -25.03 -4.82
CA HIS A 26 -4.56 -25.28 -6.26
C HIS A 26 -5.67 -24.44 -6.91
N ASP A 27 -6.20 -23.44 -6.21
CA ASP A 27 -7.27 -22.60 -6.73
C ASP A 27 -6.93 -21.09 -6.73
N GLY A 28 -6.20 -20.60 -5.74
CA GLY A 28 -5.63 -19.26 -5.76
C GLY A 28 -6.04 -18.37 -4.58
N LEU A 29 -5.96 -17.07 -4.80
CA LEU A 29 -6.24 -16.04 -3.82
C LEU A 29 -7.73 -15.69 -3.78
N TYR A 30 -8.28 -15.61 -2.57
CA TYR A 30 -9.64 -15.13 -2.31
C TYR A 30 -9.60 -13.96 -1.33
N VAL A 31 -10.38 -12.93 -1.64
CA VAL A 31 -10.62 -11.79 -0.74
C VAL A 31 -12.12 -11.65 -0.55
N ASN A 32 -12.58 -11.67 0.70
CA ASN A 32 -14.01 -11.67 1.04
C ASN A 32 -14.81 -12.75 0.27
N ASN A 33 -14.24 -13.96 0.19
CA ASN A 33 -14.79 -15.11 -0.55
C ASN A 33 -14.89 -14.94 -2.08
N VAL A 34 -14.35 -13.87 -2.64
CA VAL A 34 -14.28 -13.65 -4.10
C VAL A 34 -12.89 -14.00 -4.59
N LYS A 35 -12.80 -14.82 -5.63
CA LYS A 35 -11.52 -15.15 -6.27
C LYS A 35 -10.92 -13.92 -6.93
N VAL A 36 -9.65 -13.66 -6.62
CA VAL A 36 -8.92 -12.50 -7.12
C VAL A 36 -7.74 -12.96 -7.96
N VAL A 37 -7.63 -12.44 -9.18
CA VAL A 37 -6.44 -12.55 -10.01
C VAL A 37 -5.73 -11.19 -9.98
N LEU A 38 -4.53 -11.15 -9.40
CA LEU A 38 -3.74 -9.94 -9.34
C LEU A 38 -3.14 -9.60 -10.71
N LYS A 39 -3.48 -8.44 -11.23
CA LYS A 39 -2.93 -7.85 -12.46
C LYS A 39 -2.27 -6.54 -12.07
N GLY A 40 -0.97 -6.49 -12.10
CA GLY A 40 -0.27 -5.33 -11.56
C GLY A 40 1.13 -5.13 -12.12
N THR A 41 1.77 -4.11 -11.61
CA THR A 41 3.14 -3.73 -11.94
C THR A 41 3.93 -3.34 -10.69
N ASN A 42 5.24 -3.20 -10.83
CA ASN A 42 6.07 -2.60 -9.81
C ASN A 42 5.99 -1.07 -9.89
N ARG A 43 6.02 -0.42 -8.75
CA ARG A 43 6.13 1.04 -8.64
C ARG A 43 7.27 1.39 -7.70
N HIS A 44 8.02 2.39 -8.08
CA HIS A 44 9.00 3.04 -7.22
C HIS A 44 8.52 4.44 -6.85
N SER A 45 8.77 4.87 -5.61
CA SER A 45 8.58 6.27 -5.20
C SER A 45 9.72 7.08 -5.79
N PHE A 46 9.55 7.46 -7.07
CA PHE A 46 10.50 8.25 -7.84
C PHE A 46 9.77 9.10 -8.88
N TYR A 47 10.19 10.36 -9.01
CA TYR A 47 9.64 11.28 -9.99
C TYR A 47 10.76 12.12 -10.62
N PRO A 48 10.71 12.44 -11.92
CA PRO A 48 11.81 13.10 -12.64
C PRO A 48 12.31 14.39 -11.98
N ASP A 49 11.40 15.24 -11.53
CA ASP A 49 11.75 16.56 -10.99
C ASP A 49 12.04 16.54 -9.47
N GLY A 50 11.58 15.52 -8.76
CA GLY A 50 11.65 15.43 -7.30
C GLY A 50 12.49 14.27 -6.77
N GLY A 51 13.04 13.44 -7.64
CA GLY A 51 13.74 12.23 -7.24
C GLY A 51 12.83 11.32 -6.40
N ARG A 52 13.26 10.97 -5.20
CA ARG A 52 12.46 10.14 -4.27
C ARG A 52 11.41 10.91 -3.48
N THR A 53 11.33 12.23 -3.62
CA THR A 53 10.30 13.03 -2.98
C THR A 53 9.05 13.02 -3.84
N THR A 54 8.02 12.32 -3.38
CA THR A 54 6.71 12.27 -4.01
C THR A 54 5.67 12.98 -3.15
N ASN A 55 4.55 13.35 -3.75
CA ASN A 55 3.45 14.01 -3.08
C ASN A 55 2.11 13.33 -3.39
N ARG A 56 1.03 13.87 -2.82
CA ARG A 56 -0.31 13.32 -2.97
C ARG A 56 -0.80 13.34 -4.42
N ASP A 57 -0.48 14.38 -5.19
CA ASP A 57 -0.95 14.52 -6.58
C ASP A 57 -0.25 13.52 -7.49
N ILE A 58 1.06 13.33 -7.32
CA ILE A 58 1.83 12.29 -8.01
C ILE A 58 1.23 10.90 -7.70
N SER A 59 0.97 10.62 -6.42
CA SER A 59 0.38 9.35 -6.00
C SER A 59 -1.01 9.11 -6.57
N LEU A 60 -1.84 10.16 -6.64
CA LEU A 60 -3.17 10.08 -7.24
C LEU A 60 -3.08 9.80 -8.74
N ASN A 61 -2.18 10.49 -9.45
CA ASN A 61 -1.99 10.29 -10.89
C ASN A 61 -1.48 8.89 -11.20
N ASP A 62 -0.48 8.39 -10.46
CA ASP A 62 0.03 7.03 -10.60
C ASP A 62 -1.07 5.99 -10.37
N ALA A 63 -1.85 6.14 -9.32
CA ALA A 63 -2.92 5.22 -8.99
C ALA A 63 -4.06 5.24 -10.05
N LYS A 64 -4.38 6.41 -10.61
CA LYS A 64 -5.33 6.53 -11.73
C LYS A 64 -4.82 5.86 -12.98
N LEU A 65 -3.55 6.07 -13.35
CA LEU A 65 -2.93 5.41 -14.51
C LEU A 65 -2.97 3.88 -14.38
N LEU A 66 -2.71 3.34 -13.19
CA LEU A 66 -2.84 1.91 -12.93
C LEU A 66 -4.27 1.41 -13.20
N LYS A 67 -5.27 2.15 -12.77
CA LYS A 67 -6.69 1.81 -13.03
C LYS A 67 -7.05 1.92 -14.50
N GLU A 68 -6.58 2.94 -15.22
CA GLU A 68 -6.78 3.13 -16.65
C GLU A 68 -6.16 1.98 -17.47
N MET A 69 -5.01 1.46 -17.02
CA MET A 69 -4.40 0.26 -17.57
C MET A 69 -5.10 -1.06 -17.16
N ASN A 70 -6.27 -0.97 -16.51
CA ASN A 70 -7.03 -2.12 -16.02
C ASN A 70 -6.23 -3.01 -15.04
N MET A 71 -5.35 -2.40 -14.25
CA MET A 71 -4.65 -3.06 -13.17
C MET A 71 -5.44 -2.99 -11.87
N ASN A 72 -5.29 -4.02 -11.03
CA ASN A 72 -5.87 -4.07 -9.69
C ASN A 72 -4.85 -4.25 -8.58
N ALA A 73 -3.56 -4.32 -8.92
CA ALA A 73 -2.49 -4.53 -7.96
C ALA A 73 -1.24 -3.72 -8.29
N VAL A 74 -0.49 -3.38 -7.25
CA VAL A 74 0.82 -2.73 -7.35
C VAL A 74 1.76 -3.29 -6.29
N ARG A 75 3.04 -3.43 -6.62
CA ARG A 75 4.09 -3.87 -5.70
C ARG A 75 5.19 -2.81 -5.61
N SER A 76 5.74 -2.64 -4.42
CA SER A 76 6.99 -1.88 -4.23
C SER A 76 8.07 -2.73 -3.55
N HIS A 77 9.32 -2.28 -3.62
CA HIS A 77 10.47 -2.92 -2.97
C HIS A 77 10.74 -2.40 -1.55
N TYR A 78 9.92 -1.47 -1.05
CA TYR A 78 10.05 -0.82 0.25
C TYR A 78 8.72 -0.18 0.62
N PRO A 79 8.48 0.10 1.92
CA PRO A 79 7.26 0.75 2.36
C PRO A 79 7.01 2.05 1.60
N PRO A 80 5.80 2.26 1.08
CA PRO A 80 5.43 3.45 0.32
C PRO A 80 5.10 4.62 1.22
N ASP A 81 4.96 5.79 0.61
CA ASP A 81 4.39 6.93 1.29
C ASP A 81 2.92 6.67 1.65
N LYS A 82 2.48 7.14 2.83
CA LYS A 82 1.10 6.97 3.31
C LYS A 82 0.07 7.47 2.29
N HIS A 83 0.33 8.62 1.64
CA HIS A 83 -0.59 9.17 0.64
C HIS A 83 -0.79 8.24 -0.57
N PHE A 84 0.18 7.38 -0.93
CA PHE A 84 -0.03 6.40 -1.99
C PHE A 84 -0.93 5.25 -1.53
N LEU A 85 -0.79 4.78 -0.30
CA LEU A 85 -1.70 3.78 0.29
C LEU A 85 -3.13 4.31 0.36
N ASP A 86 -3.32 5.58 0.77
CA ASP A 86 -4.63 6.24 0.79
C ASP A 86 -5.28 6.27 -0.61
N MET A 87 -4.46 6.43 -1.68
CA MET A 87 -4.96 6.38 -3.05
C MET A 87 -5.31 4.95 -3.49
N CYS A 88 -4.49 3.96 -3.10
CA CYS A 88 -4.78 2.56 -3.35
C CYS A 88 -6.11 2.14 -2.71
N ASP A 89 -6.33 2.51 -1.45
CA ASP A 89 -7.59 2.25 -0.74
C ASP A 89 -8.79 2.93 -1.42
N SER A 90 -8.61 4.17 -1.86
CA SER A 90 -9.69 4.95 -2.47
C SER A 90 -10.09 4.43 -3.85
N LEU A 91 -9.14 3.90 -4.62
CA LEU A 91 -9.33 3.43 -5.99
C LEU A 91 -9.46 1.89 -6.09
N GLY A 92 -9.37 1.17 -4.98
CA GLY A 92 -9.50 -0.28 -4.94
C GLY A 92 -8.32 -0.98 -5.62
N LEU A 93 -7.08 -0.59 -5.28
CA LEU A 93 -5.87 -1.27 -5.70
C LEU A 93 -5.33 -2.13 -4.55
N PHE A 94 -5.02 -3.39 -4.83
CA PHE A 94 -4.26 -4.22 -3.91
C PHE A 94 -2.81 -3.74 -3.88
N TYR A 95 -2.25 -3.65 -2.68
CA TYR A 95 -0.86 -3.27 -2.51
C TYR A 95 -0.06 -4.43 -1.92
N LEU A 96 1.05 -4.78 -2.58
CA LEU A 96 2.02 -5.76 -2.09
C LEU A 96 3.23 -4.97 -1.56
N ASP A 97 3.27 -4.85 -0.25
CA ASP A 97 4.42 -4.27 0.44
C ASP A 97 5.52 -5.30 0.56
N GLU A 98 6.75 -4.86 0.37
CA GLU A 98 7.93 -5.68 0.52
C GLU A 98 8.81 -5.13 1.63
N LEU A 99 9.06 -5.97 2.62
CA LEU A 99 10.12 -5.68 3.58
C LEU A 99 11.46 -5.70 2.85
N ALA A 100 12.26 -4.65 3.01
CA ALA A 100 13.59 -4.52 2.39
C ALA A 100 14.58 -5.58 2.92
N GLY A 101 14.26 -6.85 2.68
CA GLY A 101 14.95 -8.01 3.25
C GLY A 101 16.30 -8.35 2.59
N TRP A 102 16.62 -7.76 1.44
CA TRP A 102 17.91 -7.97 0.78
C TRP A 102 19.10 -7.46 1.60
N ILE A 103 18.87 -6.54 2.54
CA ILE A 103 19.87 -6.06 3.50
C ILE A 103 20.15 -7.12 4.60
N LEU A 104 19.17 -7.98 4.90
CA LEU A 104 19.28 -8.96 5.99
C LEU A 104 20.18 -10.16 5.66
N LYS A 105 20.56 -10.37 4.40
CA LYS A 105 21.51 -11.43 4.02
C LYS A 105 22.97 -11.17 4.46
N GLN A 106 23.28 -9.96 4.90
CA GLN A 106 24.64 -9.60 5.32
C GLN A 106 24.91 -9.75 6.83
N VAL A 107 23.92 -10.20 7.60
CA VAL A 107 24.06 -10.41 9.06
C VAL A 107 24.08 -11.90 9.40
N LYS A 108 24.80 -12.70 8.63
CA LYS A 108 25.21 -14.05 9.04
C LYS A 108 26.73 -14.09 9.14
N ASN A 109 27.22 -13.82 10.33
CA ASN A 109 28.46 -14.34 10.85
C ASN A 109 28.19 -15.01 12.17
#